data_10f1956b2dbe79f91eb98b066e3415e3
#
_entry.id   10f1956b2dbe79f91eb98b066e3415e3
#
_cell.length_a   1.000
_cell.length_b   1.000
_cell.length_c   1.000
_cell.angle_alpha   90.00
_cell.angle_beta   90.00
_cell.angle_gamma   90.00
#
_symmetry.space_group_name_H-M   'P 1'
#
loop_
_entity.id
_entity.type
_entity.pdbx_description
1 polymer ?
#
loop_
_entity_poly.entity_id
_entity_poly.type
_entity_poly.pdbx_seq_one_letter_code
_entity_poly.pdbx_strand_id
1 'polypeptide(L)'
;TTDSLKRLKPGFEAPVCIVTSLGQSPEVPSRNRTILAGLIRDPHNPLATRFELRSPNPFTNTYLCIASSYMAMLDGIKYALENDKTEDDLLAELSKKPGEEADYLEKSRAYRSEKDVFEDFTDSQRNEYFGVAPATVFENLSAFDKYPEKVEVLKVNSVFTDKLINSFKMATTKRWTTEITSRIIPSYTKDIRAAKQLHCCDKALDLDVSTWMTINELRHITMKDSYHRRSLFTQIKNAINESDFEKASDLQIKLDKNMSELNDLYSTYKKNLLDI
;
A
#
# COMPACT_ATOMS: atom_id res chain seq x y z
N THR A 1 3.67 -3.74 -3.45
CA THR A 1 3.33 -3.14 -2.16
C THR A 1 3.47 -1.62 -2.20
N THR A 2 2.75 -0.90 -1.34
CA THR A 2 2.79 0.57 -1.22
C THR A 2 4.21 1.09 -1.03
N ASP A 3 5.00 0.50 -0.15
CA ASP A 3 6.38 0.92 0.09
C ASP A 3 7.27 0.80 -1.15
N SER A 4 7.04 -0.21 -1.95
CA SER A 4 7.79 -0.42 -3.19
C SER A 4 7.43 0.63 -4.25
N LEU A 5 6.17 1.04 -4.32
CA LEU A 5 5.71 2.11 -5.23
C LEU A 5 6.23 3.48 -4.78
N LYS A 6 6.17 3.78 -3.50
CA LYS A 6 6.75 5.01 -2.92
C LYS A 6 8.24 5.17 -3.26
N ARG A 7 8.98 4.07 -3.32
CA ARG A 7 10.41 4.10 -3.70
C ARG A 7 10.66 4.46 -5.15
N LEU A 8 9.74 4.14 -6.04
CA LEU A 8 9.93 4.36 -7.47
C LEU A 8 9.76 5.81 -7.83
N LYS A 9 8.81 6.49 -7.23
CA LYS A 9 8.51 7.90 -7.52
C LYS A 9 7.80 8.54 -6.33
N PRO A 10 8.35 9.60 -5.74
CA PRO A 10 7.63 10.40 -4.75
C PRO A 10 6.30 10.88 -5.32
N GLY A 11 5.22 10.75 -4.56
CA GLY A 11 3.87 11.08 -5.01
C GLY A 11 3.18 9.99 -5.85
N PHE A 12 3.87 8.89 -6.17
CA PHE A 12 3.28 7.71 -6.78
C PHE A 12 2.94 6.68 -5.71
N GLU A 13 2.11 7.09 -4.80
CA GLU A 13 1.90 6.43 -3.52
C GLU A 13 0.62 5.63 -3.47
N ALA A 14 -0.22 5.78 -4.50
CA ALA A 14 -1.49 5.11 -4.54
C ALA A 14 -1.31 3.61 -4.62
N PRO A 15 -1.64 2.86 -3.57
CA PRO A 15 -1.78 1.43 -3.68
C PRO A 15 -2.92 1.14 -4.63
N VAL A 16 -2.79 0.07 -5.35
CA VAL A 16 -3.89 -0.44 -6.14
C VAL A 16 -4.91 -1.02 -5.16
N CYS A 17 -6.14 -0.55 -5.19
CA CYS A 17 -7.22 -1.15 -4.42
C CYS A 17 -7.52 -2.57 -4.93
N ILE A 18 -7.99 -3.45 -4.04
CA ILE A 18 -8.35 -4.84 -4.36
C ILE A 18 -9.73 -4.85 -5.02
N VAL A 19 -9.85 -4.24 -6.17
CA VAL A 19 -11.08 -4.18 -6.96
C VAL A 19 -10.80 -4.42 -8.43
N THR A 20 -11.83 -4.82 -9.14
CA THR A 20 -11.81 -5.08 -10.58
C THR A 20 -12.66 -4.04 -11.29
N SER A 21 -12.30 -3.68 -12.52
CA SER A 21 -13.16 -2.93 -13.43
C SER A 21 -13.34 -3.71 -14.73
N LEU A 22 -14.59 -3.92 -15.11
CA LEU A 22 -14.97 -4.62 -16.33
C LEU A 22 -15.28 -3.66 -17.50
N GLY A 23 -15.31 -2.34 -17.21
CA GLY A 23 -15.83 -1.34 -18.12
C GLY A 23 -17.35 -1.18 -18.00
N GLN A 24 -17.88 -0.15 -18.64
CA GLN A 24 -19.33 0.14 -18.62
C GLN A 24 -20.09 -0.73 -19.61
N SER A 25 -19.48 -1.06 -20.73
CA SER A 25 -20.01 -1.95 -21.77
C SER A 25 -18.85 -2.56 -22.57
N PRO A 26 -19.12 -3.53 -23.47
CA PRO A 26 -18.10 -4.06 -24.37
C PRO A 26 -17.40 -2.97 -25.23
N GLU A 27 -18.13 -1.93 -25.59
CA GLU A 27 -17.64 -0.81 -26.40
C GLU A 27 -16.92 0.24 -25.55
N VAL A 28 -17.15 0.24 -24.24
CA VAL A 28 -16.54 1.16 -23.28
C VAL A 28 -15.71 0.38 -22.26
N PRO A 29 -14.50 -0.07 -22.66
CA PRO A 29 -13.64 -0.87 -21.80
C PRO A 29 -13.16 -0.06 -20.58
N SER A 30 -12.71 -0.77 -19.56
CA SER A 30 -12.15 -0.13 -18.36
C SER A 30 -10.95 0.76 -18.71
N ARG A 31 -10.98 1.99 -18.20
CA ARG A 31 -9.85 2.92 -18.23
C ARG A 31 -9.35 3.26 -16.83
N ASN A 32 -9.96 2.66 -15.82
CA ASN A 32 -9.58 2.88 -14.43
C ASN A 32 -8.15 2.33 -14.18
N ARG A 33 -7.26 3.18 -13.66
CA ARG A 33 -5.85 2.86 -13.39
C ARG A 33 -5.58 2.58 -11.91
N THR A 34 -6.56 2.77 -11.03
CA THR A 34 -6.42 2.69 -9.58
C THR A 34 -6.87 1.36 -8.99
N ILE A 35 -7.12 0.37 -9.84
CA ILE A 35 -7.66 -0.95 -9.51
C ILE A 35 -6.63 -2.07 -9.68
N LEU A 36 -6.91 -3.22 -9.05
CA LEU A 36 -6.08 -4.42 -9.12
C LEU A 36 -6.07 -5.02 -10.53
N ALA A 37 -7.25 -5.23 -11.11
CA ALA A 37 -7.40 -5.86 -12.41
C ALA A 37 -8.44 -5.11 -13.27
N GLY A 38 -8.10 -4.84 -14.51
CA GLY A 38 -8.98 -4.23 -15.48
C GLY A 38 -9.19 -5.13 -16.69
N LEU A 39 -10.43 -5.23 -17.16
CA LEU A 39 -10.75 -5.88 -18.42
C LEU A 39 -10.51 -4.88 -19.56
N ILE A 40 -9.54 -5.17 -20.39
CA ILE A 40 -9.21 -4.40 -21.58
C ILE A 40 -9.81 -5.12 -22.79
N ARG A 41 -10.69 -4.43 -23.49
CA ARG A 41 -11.31 -4.92 -24.72
C ARG A 41 -10.84 -4.07 -25.90
N ASP A 42 -10.62 -4.70 -27.02
CA ASP A 42 -10.38 -4.03 -28.30
C ASP A 42 -11.63 -4.27 -29.18
N PRO A 43 -12.38 -3.23 -29.54
CA PRO A 43 -13.59 -3.39 -30.37
C PRO A 43 -13.29 -3.94 -31.77
N HIS A 44 -12.09 -3.73 -32.27
CA HIS A 44 -11.67 -4.15 -33.62
C HIS A 44 -10.88 -5.45 -33.64
N ASN A 45 -10.40 -5.91 -32.49
CA ASN A 45 -9.65 -7.15 -32.35
C ASN A 45 -10.05 -7.90 -31.06
N PRO A 46 -11.06 -8.76 -31.11
CA PRO A 46 -11.47 -9.55 -29.95
C PRO A 46 -10.35 -10.39 -29.31
N LEU A 47 -9.37 -10.82 -30.13
CA LEU A 47 -8.20 -11.57 -29.64
C LEU A 47 -7.24 -10.73 -28.77
N ALA A 48 -7.36 -9.42 -28.81
CA ALA A 48 -6.61 -8.52 -27.94
C ALA A 48 -7.31 -8.26 -26.57
N THR A 49 -8.49 -8.84 -26.37
CA THR A 49 -9.18 -8.80 -25.07
C THR A 49 -8.34 -9.49 -24.01
N ARG A 50 -8.09 -8.82 -22.89
CA ARG A 50 -7.23 -9.31 -21.81
C ARG A 50 -7.57 -8.69 -20.48
N PHE A 51 -7.21 -9.38 -19.42
CA PHE A 51 -7.10 -8.77 -18.10
C PHE A 51 -5.71 -8.14 -17.93
N GLU A 52 -5.68 -6.95 -17.37
CA GLU A 52 -4.47 -6.24 -16.99
C GLU A 52 -4.36 -6.21 -15.46
N LEU A 53 -3.43 -6.99 -14.92
CA LEU A 53 -3.12 -7.00 -13.49
C LEU A 53 -2.12 -5.88 -13.18
N ARG A 54 -2.47 -4.97 -12.27
CA ARG A 54 -1.73 -3.72 -12.02
C ARG A 54 -0.99 -3.67 -10.69
N SER A 55 -1.18 -4.64 -9.81
CA SER A 55 -0.55 -4.67 -8.50
C SER A 55 0.93 -5.09 -8.48
N PRO A 56 1.46 -5.86 -9.45
CA PRO A 56 2.83 -6.32 -9.37
C PRO A 56 3.83 -5.16 -9.37
N ASN A 57 4.78 -5.21 -8.42
CA ASN A 57 5.89 -4.28 -8.37
C ASN A 57 6.91 -4.61 -9.47
N PRO A 58 7.59 -3.62 -10.09
CA PRO A 58 8.63 -3.86 -11.10
C PRO A 58 9.77 -4.78 -10.65
N PHE A 59 10.03 -4.86 -9.35
CA PHE A 59 11.03 -5.76 -8.76
C PHE A 59 10.46 -7.10 -8.28
N THR A 60 9.20 -7.39 -8.61
CA THR A 60 8.58 -8.67 -8.29
C THR A 60 9.29 -9.81 -9.03
N ASN A 61 9.36 -10.98 -8.38
CA ASN A 61 9.74 -12.20 -9.06
C ASN A 61 8.60 -12.59 -10.03
N THR A 62 8.86 -12.44 -11.32
CA THR A 62 7.86 -12.64 -12.38
C THR A 62 7.26 -14.05 -12.37
N TYR A 63 8.08 -15.07 -12.14
CA TYR A 63 7.60 -16.46 -12.11
C TYR A 63 6.64 -16.71 -10.93
N LEU A 64 6.98 -16.23 -9.73
CA LEU A 64 6.09 -16.38 -8.58
C LEU A 64 4.81 -15.55 -8.74
N CYS A 65 4.91 -14.37 -9.33
CA CYS A 65 3.76 -13.52 -9.61
C CYS A 65 2.79 -14.19 -10.60
N ILE A 66 3.30 -14.71 -11.69
CA ILE A 66 2.50 -15.43 -12.69
C ILE A 66 1.90 -16.68 -12.08
N ALA A 67 2.68 -17.50 -11.40
CA ALA A 67 2.20 -18.73 -10.77
C ALA A 67 1.07 -18.44 -9.76
N SER A 68 1.23 -17.45 -8.88
CA SER A 68 0.18 -17.09 -7.91
C SER A 68 -1.08 -16.57 -8.59
N SER A 69 -0.95 -15.80 -9.67
CA SER A 69 -2.10 -15.31 -10.46
C SER A 69 -2.87 -16.48 -11.09
N TYR A 70 -2.17 -17.43 -11.70
CA TYR A 70 -2.82 -18.62 -12.28
C TYR A 70 -3.47 -19.50 -11.23
N MET A 71 -2.87 -19.64 -10.04
CA MET A 71 -3.48 -20.42 -8.95
C MET A 71 -4.78 -19.76 -8.47
N ALA A 72 -4.80 -18.44 -8.33
CA ALA A 72 -6.02 -17.70 -7.98
C ALA A 72 -7.10 -17.81 -9.07
N MET A 73 -6.71 -17.75 -10.35
CA MET A 73 -7.65 -17.95 -11.48
C MET A 73 -8.22 -19.37 -11.48
N LEU A 74 -7.37 -20.39 -11.24
CA LEU A 74 -7.80 -21.78 -11.16
C LEU A 74 -8.79 -22.01 -10.02
N ASP A 75 -8.57 -21.39 -8.88
CA ASP A 75 -9.47 -21.46 -7.71
C ASP A 75 -10.87 -20.90 -8.08
N GLY A 76 -10.92 -19.74 -8.70
CA GLY A 76 -12.20 -19.16 -9.17
C GLY A 76 -12.91 -20.01 -10.22
N ILE A 77 -12.17 -20.60 -11.17
CA ILE A 77 -12.75 -21.51 -12.18
C ILE A 77 -13.31 -22.77 -11.51
N LYS A 78 -12.57 -23.37 -10.57
CA LYS A 78 -13.03 -24.53 -9.81
C LYS A 78 -14.31 -24.22 -9.04
N TYR A 79 -14.32 -23.10 -8.31
CA TYR A 79 -15.51 -22.67 -7.59
C TYR A 79 -16.73 -22.56 -8.51
N ALA A 80 -16.58 -21.94 -9.68
CA ALA A 80 -17.67 -21.80 -10.63
C ALA A 80 -18.20 -23.15 -11.14
N LEU A 81 -17.29 -24.07 -11.48
CA LEU A 81 -17.65 -25.42 -11.99
C LEU A 81 -18.25 -26.30 -10.91
N GLU A 82 -17.70 -26.31 -9.70
CA GLU A 82 -18.14 -27.14 -8.58
C GLU A 82 -19.51 -26.71 -8.01
N ASN A 83 -19.88 -25.45 -8.22
CA ASN A 83 -21.13 -24.88 -7.72
C ASN A 83 -22.13 -24.52 -8.84
N ASP A 84 -21.90 -25.00 -10.07
CA ASP A 84 -22.76 -24.77 -11.25
C ASP A 84 -23.11 -23.27 -11.44
N LYS A 85 -22.16 -22.35 -11.15
CA LYS A 85 -22.37 -20.92 -11.27
C LYS A 85 -22.40 -20.48 -12.73
N THR A 86 -23.41 -19.72 -13.09
CA THR A 86 -23.50 -19.05 -14.39
C THR A 86 -22.64 -17.79 -14.45
N GLU A 87 -22.43 -17.23 -15.64
CA GLU A 87 -21.76 -15.95 -15.82
C GLU A 87 -22.49 -14.83 -15.08
N ASP A 88 -23.84 -14.84 -15.12
CA ASP A 88 -24.65 -13.83 -14.42
C ASP A 88 -24.53 -13.94 -12.91
N ASP A 89 -24.45 -15.15 -12.34
CA ASP A 89 -24.25 -15.36 -10.91
C ASP A 89 -22.88 -14.80 -10.46
N LEU A 90 -21.83 -15.09 -11.22
CA LEU A 90 -20.48 -14.60 -10.94
C LEU A 90 -20.38 -13.07 -11.08
N LEU A 91 -21.06 -12.50 -12.08
CA LEU A 91 -21.10 -11.07 -12.29
C LEU A 91 -21.89 -10.36 -11.19
N ALA A 92 -22.99 -10.94 -10.74
CA ALA A 92 -23.79 -10.42 -9.62
C ALA A 92 -22.96 -10.41 -8.33
N GLU A 93 -22.28 -11.52 -8.01
CA GLU A 93 -21.43 -11.62 -6.83
C GLU A 93 -20.25 -10.64 -6.89
N LEU A 94 -19.58 -10.51 -8.04
CA LEU A 94 -18.50 -9.55 -8.23
C LEU A 94 -18.98 -8.10 -8.05
N SER A 95 -20.23 -7.83 -8.42
CA SER A 95 -20.82 -6.48 -8.40
C SER A 95 -21.54 -6.12 -7.10
N LYS A 96 -21.54 -7.03 -6.12
CA LYS A 96 -22.18 -6.81 -4.82
C LYS A 96 -21.68 -5.59 -4.07
N LYS A 97 -22.51 -5.03 -3.21
CA LYS A 97 -22.12 -3.96 -2.28
C LYS A 97 -21.51 -4.55 -0.99
N PRO A 98 -20.76 -3.74 -0.23
CA PRO A 98 -20.32 -4.14 1.11
C PRO A 98 -21.52 -4.51 1.98
N GLY A 99 -21.43 -5.65 2.67
CA GLY A 99 -22.50 -6.18 3.54
C GLY A 99 -23.51 -7.10 2.83
N GLU A 100 -23.56 -7.14 1.51
CA GLU A 100 -24.37 -8.11 0.76
C GLU A 100 -23.77 -9.50 0.82
N GLU A 101 -24.63 -10.52 0.84
CA GLU A 101 -24.22 -11.92 0.88
C GLU A 101 -23.39 -12.31 -0.34
N ALA A 102 -22.44 -13.20 -0.12
CA ALA A 102 -21.57 -13.76 -1.13
C ALA A 102 -21.19 -15.18 -0.71
N ASP A 103 -21.04 -16.05 -1.70
CA ASP A 103 -20.66 -17.44 -1.47
C ASP A 103 -19.12 -17.60 -1.49
N TYR A 104 -18.44 -16.88 -2.39
CA TYR A 104 -16.99 -16.99 -2.61
C TYR A 104 -16.23 -15.74 -2.15
N LEU A 105 -16.78 -14.55 -2.39
CA LEU A 105 -16.16 -13.28 -2.04
C LEU A 105 -16.49 -12.87 -0.59
N GLU A 106 -15.60 -12.11 0.04
CA GLU A 106 -15.84 -11.61 1.38
C GLU A 106 -17.06 -10.70 1.42
N LYS A 107 -17.96 -10.92 2.39
CA LYS A 107 -19.18 -10.13 2.59
C LYS A 107 -18.89 -8.66 2.86
N SER A 108 -17.84 -8.38 3.63
CA SER A 108 -17.56 -7.05 4.19
C SER A 108 -17.20 -5.97 3.18
N ARG A 109 -16.88 -6.31 1.93
CA ARG A 109 -16.38 -5.34 0.95
C ARG A 109 -16.89 -5.55 -0.47
N ALA A 110 -16.75 -4.51 -1.30
CA ALA A 110 -16.99 -4.55 -2.74
C ALA A 110 -15.72 -4.97 -3.50
N TYR A 111 -15.93 -5.58 -4.67
CA TYR A 111 -14.85 -6.09 -5.52
C TYR A 111 -14.82 -5.47 -6.91
N ARG A 112 -15.78 -4.59 -7.22
CA ARG A 112 -15.89 -3.92 -8.52
C ARG A 112 -16.06 -2.42 -8.36
N SER A 113 -15.34 -1.64 -9.17
CA SER A 113 -15.54 -0.21 -9.32
C SER A 113 -15.14 0.24 -10.72
N GLU A 114 -16.05 0.94 -11.39
CA GLU A 114 -15.77 1.63 -12.63
C GLU A 114 -15.29 3.08 -12.39
N LYS A 115 -15.42 3.56 -11.15
CA LYS A 115 -14.95 4.88 -10.71
C LYS A 115 -13.50 4.83 -10.26
N ASP A 116 -12.79 5.96 -10.39
CA ASP A 116 -11.49 6.12 -9.79
C ASP A 116 -11.58 6.04 -8.27
N VAL A 117 -10.83 5.11 -7.66
CA VAL A 117 -10.96 4.85 -6.23
C VAL A 117 -10.28 5.91 -5.36
N PHE A 118 -9.48 6.80 -5.93
CA PHE A 118 -8.80 7.88 -5.21
C PHE A 118 -9.40 9.25 -5.48
N GLU A 119 -10.00 9.46 -6.64
CA GLU A 119 -10.66 10.73 -6.98
C GLU A 119 -12.12 10.74 -6.56
N ASP A 120 -12.84 9.61 -6.73
CA ASP A 120 -14.28 9.52 -6.50
C ASP A 120 -14.68 9.08 -5.09
N PHE A 121 -13.71 8.65 -4.26
CA PHE A 121 -13.97 8.17 -2.89
C PHE A 121 -13.03 8.85 -1.89
N THR A 122 -13.57 9.22 -0.74
CA THR A 122 -12.74 9.63 0.42
C THR A 122 -11.99 8.43 1.01
N ASP A 123 -10.98 8.69 1.84
CA ASP A 123 -10.23 7.63 2.54
C ASP A 123 -11.15 6.73 3.37
N SER A 124 -12.12 7.31 4.06
CA SER A 124 -13.09 6.57 4.86
C SER A 124 -13.96 5.66 4.00
N GLN A 125 -14.47 6.19 2.88
CA GLN A 125 -15.27 5.41 1.93
C GLN A 125 -14.45 4.28 1.29
N ARG A 126 -13.18 4.54 0.92
CA ARG A 126 -12.31 3.47 0.40
C ARG A 126 -12.11 2.35 1.40
N ASN A 127 -11.86 2.69 2.64
CA ASN A 127 -11.66 1.70 3.70
C ASN A 127 -12.92 0.87 3.96
N GLU A 128 -14.09 1.52 3.93
CA GLU A 128 -15.38 0.87 4.10
C GLU A 128 -15.73 -0.03 2.91
N TYR A 129 -15.56 0.46 1.67
CA TYR A 129 -15.98 -0.25 0.47
C TYR A 129 -14.99 -1.35 0.05
N PHE A 130 -13.70 -1.09 0.14
CA PHE A 130 -12.67 -1.93 -0.46
C PHE A 130 -11.70 -2.54 0.55
N GLY A 131 -11.88 -2.24 1.83
CA GLY A 131 -10.99 -2.67 2.91
C GLY A 131 -9.73 -1.82 3.03
N VAL A 132 -9.11 -1.90 4.19
CA VAL A 132 -7.88 -1.16 4.51
C VAL A 132 -6.69 -1.82 3.84
N ALA A 133 -5.99 -1.07 2.98
CA ALA A 133 -4.78 -1.57 2.35
C ALA A 133 -3.62 -1.63 3.36
N PRO A 134 -2.74 -2.66 3.30
CA PRO A 134 -1.58 -2.74 4.17
C PRO A 134 -0.64 -1.54 3.94
N ALA A 135 -0.26 -0.87 5.02
CA ALA A 135 0.61 0.31 4.98
C ALA A 135 2.09 -0.06 4.89
N THR A 136 2.47 -1.25 5.34
CA THR A 136 3.87 -1.70 5.36
C THR A 136 4.04 -3.07 4.68
N VAL A 137 5.30 -3.42 4.39
CA VAL A 137 5.64 -4.75 3.88
C VAL A 137 5.31 -5.83 4.92
N PHE A 138 5.49 -5.54 6.21
CA PHE A 138 5.17 -6.49 7.27
C PHE A 138 3.67 -6.78 7.33
N GLU A 139 2.82 -5.76 7.32
CA GLU A 139 1.36 -5.96 7.27
C GLU A 139 0.92 -6.77 6.06
N ASN A 140 1.55 -6.55 4.90
CA ASN A 140 1.26 -7.33 3.70
C ASN A 140 1.71 -8.81 3.85
N LEU A 141 2.84 -9.06 4.50
CA LEU A 141 3.29 -10.43 4.79
C LEU A 141 2.44 -11.13 5.84
N SER A 142 1.89 -10.40 6.80
CA SER A 142 0.99 -10.92 7.84
C SER A 142 -0.29 -11.52 7.25
N ALA A 143 -0.65 -11.15 6.01
CA ALA A 143 -1.77 -11.74 5.30
C ALA A 143 -1.61 -13.26 5.08
N PHE A 144 -0.40 -13.78 4.95
CA PHE A 144 -0.15 -15.22 4.83
C PHE A 144 -0.57 -15.99 6.09
N ASP A 145 -0.45 -15.37 7.26
CA ASP A 145 -0.83 -15.97 8.54
C ASP A 145 -2.30 -15.68 8.89
N LYS A 146 -2.81 -14.55 8.43
CA LYS A 146 -4.19 -14.12 8.68
C LYS A 146 -5.22 -14.87 7.82
N TYR A 147 -4.83 -15.29 6.62
CA TYR A 147 -5.71 -15.96 5.65
C TYR A 147 -5.12 -17.32 5.22
N PRO A 148 -4.97 -18.27 6.13
CA PRO A 148 -4.33 -19.55 5.82
C PRO A 148 -5.10 -20.34 4.74
N GLU A 149 -6.43 -20.23 4.69
CA GLU A 149 -7.27 -20.85 3.66
C GLU A 149 -6.97 -20.34 2.24
N LYS A 150 -6.59 -19.05 2.11
CA LYS A 150 -6.18 -18.49 0.82
C LYS A 150 -4.76 -18.91 0.44
N VAL A 151 -3.93 -19.20 1.43
CA VAL A 151 -2.57 -19.74 1.19
C VAL A 151 -2.64 -21.19 0.68
N GLU A 152 -3.60 -21.99 1.14
CA GLU A 152 -3.81 -23.36 0.65
C GLU A 152 -4.12 -23.39 -0.86
N VAL A 153 -4.81 -22.39 -1.40
CA VAL A 153 -5.03 -22.24 -2.84
C VAL A 153 -3.71 -22.25 -3.63
N LEU A 154 -2.68 -21.60 -3.11
CA LEU A 154 -1.35 -21.56 -3.74
C LEU A 154 -0.65 -22.92 -3.70
N LYS A 155 -0.98 -23.77 -2.74
CA LYS A 155 -0.32 -25.08 -2.52
C LYS A 155 -0.92 -26.22 -3.35
N VAL A 156 -2.05 -26.00 -4.01
CA VAL A 156 -2.68 -27.02 -4.86
C VAL A 156 -1.65 -27.56 -5.85
N ASN A 157 -1.62 -28.90 -5.98
CA ASN A 157 -0.65 -29.62 -6.80
C ASN A 157 0.83 -29.31 -6.51
N SER A 158 1.13 -28.84 -5.28
CA SER A 158 2.49 -28.51 -4.85
C SER A 158 3.15 -27.40 -5.70
N VAL A 159 2.35 -26.50 -6.32
CA VAL A 159 2.88 -25.35 -7.08
C VAL A 159 3.67 -24.44 -6.15
N PHE A 160 3.12 -24.14 -4.97
CA PHE A 160 3.86 -23.51 -3.89
C PHE A 160 4.00 -24.49 -2.73
N THR A 161 5.19 -24.55 -2.15
CA THR A 161 5.44 -25.36 -0.95
C THR A 161 5.57 -24.46 0.26
N ASP A 162 5.33 -24.98 1.47
CA ASP A 162 5.57 -24.24 2.72
C ASP A 162 7.01 -23.72 2.81
N LYS A 163 7.98 -24.51 2.33
CA LYS A 163 9.37 -24.09 2.27
C LYS A 163 9.57 -22.85 1.39
N LEU A 164 8.93 -22.81 0.23
CA LEU A 164 9.01 -21.67 -0.68
C LEU A 164 8.34 -20.42 -0.07
N ILE A 165 7.14 -20.59 0.51
CA ILE A 165 6.39 -19.51 1.15
C ILE A 165 7.19 -18.94 2.33
N ASN A 166 7.72 -19.80 3.21
CA ASN A 166 8.52 -19.37 4.35
C ASN A 166 9.82 -18.68 3.91
N SER A 167 10.50 -19.20 2.89
CA SER A 167 11.69 -18.56 2.31
C SER A 167 11.37 -17.18 1.75
N PHE A 168 10.24 -17.02 1.06
CA PHE A 168 9.77 -15.74 0.56
C PHE A 168 9.47 -14.75 1.70
N LYS A 169 8.75 -15.19 2.75
CA LYS A 169 8.47 -14.36 3.93
C LYS A 169 9.76 -13.87 4.59
N MET A 170 10.69 -14.77 4.85
CA MET A 170 11.99 -14.45 5.49
C MET A 170 12.82 -13.48 4.63
N ALA A 171 12.97 -13.75 3.34
CA ALA A 171 13.74 -12.91 2.44
C ALA A 171 13.13 -11.51 2.30
N THR A 172 11.81 -11.43 2.23
CA THR A 172 11.09 -10.16 2.11
C THR A 172 11.19 -9.34 3.40
N THR A 173 11.05 -9.97 4.57
CA THR A 173 11.24 -9.32 5.87
C THR A 173 12.66 -8.76 6.00
N LYS A 174 13.68 -9.56 5.67
CA LYS A 174 15.07 -9.11 5.70
C LYS A 174 15.31 -7.93 4.76
N ARG A 175 14.75 -7.98 3.55
CA ARG A 175 14.86 -6.89 2.58
C ARG A 175 14.19 -5.62 3.11
N TRP A 176 12.99 -5.73 3.65
CA TRP A 176 12.26 -4.60 4.24
C TRP A 176 13.03 -3.94 5.38
N THR A 177 13.52 -4.70 6.35
CA THR A 177 14.31 -4.18 7.49
C THR A 177 15.61 -3.54 7.04
N THR A 178 16.28 -4.11 6.03
CA THR A 178 17.47 -3.52 5.41
C THR A 178 17.14 -2.19 4.73
N GLU A 179 16.06 -2.11 3.99
CA GLU A 179 15.61 -0.88 3.34
C GLU A 179 15.31 0.24 4.34
N ILE A 180 14.64 -0.07 5.45
CA ILE A 180 14.39 0.91 6.51
C ILE A 180 15.70 1.47 7.04
N THR A 181 16.63 0.60 7.39
CA THR A 181 17.87 1.02 8.07
C THR A 181 18.90 1.65 7.14
N SER A 182 19.01 1.16 5.90
CA SER A 182 20.07 1.55 4.96
C SER A 182 19.65 2.66 3.98
N ARG A 183 18.35 2.84 3.74
CA ARG A 183 17.86 3.82 2.77
C ARG A 183 16.84 4.81 3.35
N ILE A 184 15.76 4.34 3.98
CA ILE A 184 14.67 5.20 4.45
C ILE A 184 15.17 6.14 5.54
N ILE A 185 15.72 5.62 6.63
CA ILE A 185 16.25 6.44 7.73
C ILE A 185 17.37 7.38 7.27
N PRO A 186 18.38 6.96 6.47
CA PRO A 186 19.36 7.88 5.93
C PRO A 186 18.80 8.98 5.03
N SER A 187 17.79 8.67 4.19
CA SER A 187 17.12 9.66 3.35
C SER A 187 16.40 10.70 4.22
N TYR A 188 15.55 10.25 5.14
CA TYR A 188 14.83 11.14 6.05
C TYR A 188 15.77 11.95 6.96
N THR A 189 16.93 11.40 7.32
CA THR A 189 17.97 12.15 8.04
C THR A 189 18.42 13.35 7.25
N LYS A 190 18.59 13.23 5.92
CA LYS A 190 18.97 14.36 5.05
C LYS A 190 17.87 15.40 5.00
N ASP A 191 16.61 14.96 4.81
CA ASP A 191 15.47 15.86 4.72
C ASP A 191 15.23 16.62 6.02
N ILE A 192 15.30 15.93 7.17
CA ILE A 192 15.18 16.56 8.50
C ILE A 192 16.28 17.59 8.74
N ARG A 193 17.52 17.31 8.31
CA ARG A 193 18.65 18.24 8.43
C ARG A 193 18.54 19.41 7.47
N ALA A 194 17.91 19.24 6.34
CA ALA A 194 17.67 20.30 5.36
C ALA A 194 16.62 21.31 5.83
N ALA A 195 15.66 20.89 6.67
CA ALA A 195 14.69 21.78 7.28
C ALA A 195 15.39 22.66 8.35
N LYS A 196 15.55 23.94 8.06
CA LYS A 196 16.22 24.93 8.92
C LYS A 196 15.29 26.09 9.23
N GLN A 197 15.54 26.75 10.37
CA GLN A 197 14.90 28.02 10.65
C GLN A 197 15.42 29.07 9.64
N LEU A 198 14.51 29.80 9.04
CA LEU A 198 14.81 30.82 8.02
C LEU A 198 14.47 32.23 8.48
N HIS A 199 13.48 32.37 9.38
CA HIS A 199 13.12 33.69 9.92
C HIS A 199 14.21 34.24 10.88
N CYS A 200 14.39 35.56 10.87
CA CYS A 200 15.24 36.27 11.84
C CYS A 200 14.43 36.54 13.12
N CYS A 201 15.03 36.30 14.29
CA CYS A 201 14.34 36.44 15.58
C CYS A 201 13.79 37.87 15.81
N ASP A 202 14.47 38.91 15.32
CA ASP A 202 14.08 40.29 15.54
C ASP A 202 12.92 40.79 14.67
N LYS A 203 12.56 40.02 13.62
CA LYS A 203 11.51 40.39 12.65
C LYS A 203 10.47 39.26 12.45
N ALA A 204 10.57 38.20 13.24
CA ALA A 204 9.67 37.06 13.09
C ALA A 204 8.27 37.43 13.55
N LEU A 205 7.27 36.99 12.78
CA LEU A 205 5.87 36.99 13.20
C LEU A 205 5.61 35.78 14.10
N ASP A 206 4.64 35.92 15.00
CA ASP A 206 4.23 34.85 15.92
C ASP A 206 3.90 33.54 15.17
N LEU A 207 3.31 33.67 13.99
CA LEU A 207 2.99 32.53 13.12
C LEU A 207 4.26 31.79 12.65
N ASP A 208 5.29 32.52 12.25
CA ASP A 208 6.56 31.93 11.78
C ASP A 208 7.27 31.19 12.92
N VAL A 209 7.28 31.82 14.11
CA VAL A 209 7.85 31.22 15.32
C VAL A 209 7.14 29.98 15.73
N SER A 210 5.80 30.00 15.81
CA SER A 210 4.98 28.84 16.23
C SER A 210 5.07 27.69 15.22
N THR A 211 5.01 27.98 13.93
CA THR A 211 5.17 26.97 12.88
C THR A 211 6.55 26.31 12.95
N TRP A 212 7.60 27.11 13.10
CA TRP A 212 8.95 26.57 13.27
C TRP A 212 9.11 25.73 14.55
N MET A 213 8.49 26.13 15.65
CA MET A 213 8.51 25.31 16.89
C MET A 213 7.92 23.94 16.65
N THR A 214 6.79 23.84 15.97
CA THR A 214 6.15 22.56 15.60
C THR A 214 7.04 21.73 14.70
N ILE A 215 7.60 22.32 13.64
CA ILE A 215 8.56 21.66 12.74
C ILE A 215 9.76 21.13 13.55
N ASN A 216 10.32 21.94 14.43
CA ASN A 216 11.49 21.55 15.21
C ASN A 216 11.18 20.44 16.22
N GLU A 217 9.98 20.40 16.79
CA GLU A 217 9.53 19.31 17.63
C GLU A 217 9.43 18.00 16.84
N LEU A 218 8.82 18.00 15.66
CA LEU A 218 8.76 16.82 14.77
C LEU A 218 10.17 16.32 14.42
N ARG A 219 11.11 17.22 14.12
CA ARG A 219 12.52 16.88 13.86
C ARG A 219 13.15 16.16 15.06
N HIS A 220 12.90 16.67 16.27
CA HIS A 220 13.45 16.07 17.50
C HIS A 220 12.83 14.72 17.79
N ILE A 221 11.50 14.58 17.71
CA ILE A 221 10.80 13.31 17.94
C ILE A 221 11.28 12.24 16.96
N THR A 222 11.52 12.63 15.73
CA THR A 222 11.84 11.68 14.66
C THR A 222 13.31 11.23 14.71
N MET A 223 14.25 12.14 14.93
CA MET A 223 15.68 11.86 14.72
C MET A 223 16.54 11.95 15.99
N LYS A 224 16.15 12.77 17.00
CA LYS A 224 17.03 13.08 18.12
C LYS A 224 16.63 12.35 19.39
N ASP A 225 17.52 11.53 19.90
CA ASP A 225 17.40 10.95 21.24
C ASP A 225 17.55 12.03 22.30
N SER A 226 16.77 11.93 23.36
CA SER A 226 16.91 12.74 24.57
C SER A 226 17.10 11.84 25.79
N TYR A 227 17.37 12.43 26.94
CA TYR A 227 17.54 11.69 28.19
C TYR A 227 16.28 10.86 28.55
N HIS A 228 15.11 11.39 28.27
CA HIS A 228 13.84 10.77 28.65
C HIS A 228 13.12 10.05 27.48
N ARG A 229 13.57 10.21 26.26
CA ARG A 229 12.89 9.71 25.08
C ARG A 229 13.85 9.31 23.96
N ARG A 230 13.68 8.10 23.45
CA ARG A 230 14.32 7.66 22.22
C ARG A 230 13.56 8.19 21.00
N SER A 231 14.31 8.62 19.99
CA SER A 231 13.75 9.04 18.70
C SER A 231 13.09 7.87 17.97
N LEU A 232 12.20 8.17 17.03
CA LEU A 232 11.59 7.12 16.18
C LEU A 232 12.64 6.31 15.44
N PHE A 233 13.70 6.93 14.94
CA PHE A 233 14.78 6.21 14.28
C PHE A 233 15.46 5.17 15.20
N THR A 234 15.71 5.54 16.44
CA THR A 234 16.30 4.62 17.43
C THR A 234 15.32 3.52 17.81
N GLN A 235 14.05 3.86 18.03
CA GLN A 235 13.01 2.88 18.37
C GLN A 235 12.83 1.84 17.26
N ILE A 236 12.76 2.27 15.98
CA ILE A 236 12.66 1.36 14.83
C ILE A 236 13.88 0.43 14.76
N LYS A 237 15.09 0.98 14.88
CA LYS A 237 16.31 0.15 14.85
C LYS A 237 16.33 -0.87 15.98
N ASN A 238 15.92 -0.50 17.18
CA ASN A 238 15.83 -1.41 18.32
C ASN A 238 14.79 -2.52 18.06
N ALA A 239 13.59 -2.17 17.61
CA ALA A 239 12.57 -3.16 17.28
C ALA A 239 13.04 -4.16 16.20
N ILE A 240 13.73 -3.69 15.16
CA ILE A 240 14.32 -4.56 14.12
C ILE A 240 15.40 -5.49 14.73
N ASN A 241 16.28 -4.97 15.58
CA ASN A 241 17.34 -5.75 16.22
C ASN A 241 16.79 -6.82 17.19
N GLU A 242 15.68 -6.51 17.85
CA GLU A 242 14.93 -7.41 18.74
C GLU A 242 14.03 -8.38 17.97
N SER A 243 13.96 -8.27 16.63
CA SER A 243 13.06 -9.02 15.75
C SER A 243 11.57 -8.79 16.07
N ASP A 244 11.24 -7.67 16.69
CA ASP A 244 9.87 -7.21 16.94
C ASP A 244 9.35 -6.45 15.70
N PHE A 245 8.98 -7.23 14.68
CA PHE A 245 8.63 -6.68 13.37
C PHE A 245 7.26 -6.00 13.36
N GLU A 246 6.35 -6.41 14.23
CA GLU A 246 5.06 -5.75 14.39
C GLU A 246 5.25 -4.31 14.89
N LYS A 247 6.01 -4.16 15.99
CA LYS A 247 6.38 -2.85 16.51
C LYS A 247 7.19 -2.01 15.51
N ALA A 248 8.10 -2.63 14.76
CA ALA A 248 8.84 -1.93 13.71
C ALA A 248 7.91 -1.39 12.61
N SER A 249 6.87 -2.14 12.26
CA SER A 249 5.84 -1.75 11.31
C SER A 249 5.02 -0.56 11.80
N ASP A 250 4.52 -0.60 13.02
CA ASP A 250 3.77 0.50 13.64
C ASP A 250 4.59 1.79 13.73
N LEU A 251 5.86 1.64 14.10
CA LEU A 251 6.77 2.78 14.16
C LEU A 251 7.11 3.33 12.77
N GLN A 252 7.16 2.50 11.74
CA GLN A 252 7.33 2.95 10.36
C GLN A 252 6.12 3.78 9.91
N ILE A 253 4.90 3.34 10.18
CA ILE A 253 3.67 4.10 9.87
C ILE A 253 3.72 5.48 10.54
N LYS A 254 4.10 5.50 11.82
CA LYS A 254 4.27 6.76 12.57
C LYS A 254 5.37 7.65 11.97
N LEU A 255 6.46 7.05 11.53
CA LEU A 255 7.56 7.76 10.88
C LEU A 255 7.10 8.41 9.57
N ASP A 256 6.40 7.67 8.72
CA ASP A 256 5.91 8.18 7.45
C ASP A 256 4.92 9.33 7.65
N LYS A 257 4.02 9.23 8.64
CA LYS A 257 3.11 10.30 9.03
C LYS A 257 3.87 11.56 9.49
N ASN A 258 4.84 11.41 10.39
CA ASN A 258 5.63 12.55 10.89
C ASN A 258 6.43 13.22 9.77
N MET A 259 6.96 12.44 8.82
CA MET A 259 7.71 13.00 7.69
C MET A 259 6.82 13.73 6.69
N SER A 260 5.60 13.23 6.44
CA SER A 260 4.61 13.94 5.63
C SER A 260 4.26 15.28 6.27
N GLU A 261 3.89 15.27 7.55
CA GLU A 261 3.54 16.47 8.30
C GLU A 261 4.68 17.50 8.34
N LEU A 262 5.92 17.04 8.57
CA LEU A 262 7.11 17.89 8.55
C LEU A 262 7.30 18.57 7.19
N ASN A 263 7.15 17.81 6.11
CA ASN A 263 7.32 18.34 4.75
C ASN A 263 6.24 19.37 4.40
N ASP A 264 5.00 19.12 4.77
CA ASP A 264 3.87 20.01 4.51
C ASP A 264 4.01 21.32 5.31
N LEU A 265 4.31 21.21 6.61
CA LEU A 265 4.56 22.37 7.47
C LEU A 265 5.76 23.17 6.99
N TYR A 266 6.86 22.52 6.64
CA TYR A 266 8.05 23.20 6.16
C TYR A 266 7.84 23.87 4.79
N SER A 267 7.05 23.25 3.92
CA SER A 267 6.66 23.85 2.65
C SER A 267 5.81 25.11 2.86
N THR A 268 4.83 25.04 3.77
CA THR A 268 3.97 26.17 4.14
C THR A 268 4.78 27.29 4.82
N TYR A 269 5.66 26.94 5.76
CA TYR A 269 6.56 27.86 6.44
C TYR A 269 7.39 28.64 5.43
N LYS A 270 8.03 27.98 4.45
CA LYS A 270 8.83 28.67 3.42
C LYS A 270 8.00 29.60 2.54
N LYS A 271 6.78 29.21 2.18
CA LYS A 271 5.91 30.03 1.32
C LYS A 271 5.43 31.31 2.01
N ASN A 272 5.32 31.29 3.34
CA ASN A 272 4.81 32.43 4.10
C ASN A 272 5.89 33.45 4.46
N LEU A 273 7.15 33.08 4.34
CA LEU A 273 8.25 34.01 4.58
C LEU A 273 8.41 35.00 3.42
N LEU A 274 8.51 36.30 3.73
CA LEU A 274 8.64 37.36 2.72
C LEU A 274 10.10 37.59 2.32
N ASP A 275 11.01 37.47 3.28
CA ASP A 275 12.43 37.75 3.11
C ASP A 275 13.25 36.48 3.36
N ILE A 276 13.44 35.69 2.31
CA ILE A 276 14.29 34.49 2.36
C ILE A 276 15.59 34.75 1.62
#